data_4351963874a02c2509aa11026064b6bf
#
_entry.id   4351963874a02c2509aa11026064b6bf
#
_cell.length_a   1.000
_cell.length_b   1.000
_cell.length_c   1.000
_cell.angle_alpha   90.00
_cell.angle_beta   90.00
_cell.angle_gamma   90.00
#
_symmetry.space_group_name_H-M   'P 1'
#
loop_
_entity.id
_entity.type
_entity.pdbx_description
1 polymer ?
#
loop_
_entity_poly.entity_id
_entity_poly.type
_entity_poly.pdbx_seq_one_letter_code
_entity_poly.pdbx_strand_id
1 'polypeptide(L)'
;PENITREIIKDYLYSLIKERKLSESSLRQARSAICYFFSQTMGSCIEVENIPTQKKKRKLPEVFTVDEVFRIIRSADNVKHRTILMLVYSSGLRVGELVNLKACDICRDSMRLKVRDAKGGRDRYTLLSEICLNQLEQYWKTYRPENWLFCGRYPGEQISIRAVQHAYQRARKNAGVTKQC
;
A
#
# COMPACT_ATOMS: atom_id res chain seq x y z
N PRO A 1 11.11 24.25 25.60
CA PRO A 1 10.92 24.47 24.16
C PRO A 1 11.45 25.82 23.72
N GLU A 2 11.50 26.82 24.64
CA GLU A 2 11.92 28.22 24.36
C GLU A 2 13.39 28.37 23.93
N ASN A 3 14.23 27.36 24.15
CA ASN A 3 15.66 27.38 23.82
C ASN A 3 16.03 26.66 22.52
N ILE A 4 15.05 26.27 21.70
CA ILE A 4 15.34 25.59 20.44
C ILE A 4 15.56 26.62 19.34
N THR A 5 16.83 26.79 18.95
CA THR A 5 17.25 27.69 17.88
C THR A 5 17.20 26.97 16.50
N ARG A 6 17.26 27.77 15.42
CA ARG A 6 17.38 27.25 14.05
C ARG A 6 18.60 26.35 13.89
N GLU A 7 19.71 26.67 14.54
CA GLU A 7 20.95 25.89 14.49
C GLU A 7 20.75 24.50 15.10
N ILE A 8 20.11 24.43 16.27
CA ILE A 8 19.82 23.14 16.91
C ILE A 8 18.94 22.24 16.01
N ILE A 9 17.94 22.81 15.34
CA ILE A 9 17.09 22.07 14.41
C ILE A 9 17.91 21.59 13.19
N LYS A 10 18.77 22.44 12.67
CA LYS A 10 19.65 22.14 11.54
C LYS A 10 20.63 21.00 11.91
N ASP A 11 21.26 21.07 13.06
CA ASP A 11 22.18 20.04 13.56
C ASP A 11 21.43 18.72 13.78
N TYR A 12 20.24 18.75 14.34
CA TYR A 12 19.40 17.55 14.45
C TYR A 12 19.07 16.93 13.09
N LEU A 13 18.69 17.72 12.09
CA LEU A 13 18.43 17.22 10.75
C LEU A 13 19.68 16.68 10.07
N TYR A 14 20.86 17.26 10.31
CA TYR A 14 22.14 16.73 9.86
C TYR A 14 22.50 15.41 10.55
N SER A 15 22.22 15.26 11.86
CA SER A 15 22.44 13.97 12.55
C SER A 15 21.58 12.86 11.96
N LEU A 16 20.32 13.17 11.56
CA LEU A 16 19.45 12.19 10.88
C LEU A 16 20.02 11.71 9.54
N ILE A 17 20.78 12.57 8.84
CA ILE A 17 21.45 12.18 7.59
C ILE A 17 22.70 11.35 7.89
N LYS A 18 23.56 11.81 8.80
CA LYS A 18 24.86 11.19 9.07
C LYS A 18 24.74 9.86 9.81
N GLU A 19 23.99 9.86 10.90
CA GLU A 19 23.89 8.72 11.81
C GLU A 19 22.82 7.73 11.38
N ARG A 20 21.61 8.20 11.03
CA ARG A 20 20.49 7.34 10.66
C ARG A 20 20.37 7.06 9.17
N LYS A 21 21.16 7.73 8.32
CA LYS A 21 21.17 7.57 6.85
C LYS A 21 19.76 7.62 6.25
N LEU A 22 18.91 8.51 6.78
CA LEU A 22 17.54 8.63 6.34
C LEU A 22 17.45 9.02 4.86
N SER A 23 16.39 8.57 4.20
CA SER A 23 16.09 8.95 2.83
C SER A 23 15.70 10.43 2.75
N GLU A 24 15.87 11.05 1.57
CA GLU A 24 15.43 12.44 1.31
C GLU A 24 13.95 12.64 1.67
N SER A 25 13.09 11.65 1.36
CA SER A 25 11.67 11.69 1.69
C SER A 25 11.42 11.74 3.19
N SER A 26 12.13 10.90 3.97
CA SER A 26 12.00 10.86 5.43
C SER A 26 12.51 12.15 6.07
N LEU A 27 13.61 12.71 5.54
CA LEU A 27 14.15 13.99 6.02
C LEU A 27 13.15 15.13 5.75
N ARG A 28 12.53 15.15 4.56
CA ARG A 28 11.49 16.13 4.23
C ARG A 28 10.29 16.04 5.16
N GLN A 29 9.86 14.83 5.53
CA GLN A 29 8.80 14.61 6.51
C GLN A 29 9.19 15.12 7.90
N ALA A 30 10.40 14.80 8.37
CA ALA A 30 10.91 15.30 9.66
C ALA A 30 10.95 16.83 9.71
N ARG A 31 11.46 17.45 8.64
CA ARG A 31 11.46 18.92 8.51
C ARG A 31 10.05 19.50 8.54
N SER A 32 9.13 18.93 7.74
CA SER A 32 7.75 19.41 7.69
C SER A 32 7.05 19.28 9.05
N ALA A 33 7.30 18.18 9.77
CA ALA A 33 6.75 17.98 11.11
C ALA A 33 7.27 19.03 12.11
N ILE A 34 8.57 19.34 12.06
CA ILE A 34 9.17 20.38 12.92
C ILE A 34 8.57 21.74 12.58
N CYS A 35 8.54 22.14 11.31
CA CYS A 35 7.96 23.42 10.89
C CYS A 35 6.49 23.54 11.31
N TYR A 36 5.71 22.47 11.12
CA TYR A 36 4.31 22.42 11.52
C TYR A 36 4.14 22.60 13.04
N PHE A 37 4.94 21.87 13.83
CA PHE A 37 4.91 22.00 15.30
C PHE A 37 5.17 23.44 15.74
N PHE A 38 6.23 24.08 15.23
CA PHE A 38 6.56 25.44 15.62
C PHE A 38 5.49 26.45 15.18
N SER A 39 4.94 26.30 13.97
CA SER A 39 3.91 27.21 13.47
C SER A 39 2.59 27.08 14.23
N GLN A 40 2.15 25.85 14.55
CA GLN A 40 0.84 25.61 15.15
C GLN A 40 0.85 25.67 16.68
N THR A 41 1.96 25.25 17.33
CA THR A 41 2.00 25.12 18.78
C THR A 41 2.72 26.29 19.45
N MET A 42 3.76 26.80 18.79
CA MET A 42 4.60 27.89 19.36
C MET A 42 4.28 29.28 18.78
N GLY A 43 3.40 29.34 17.77
CA GLY A 43 3.07 30.62 17.11
C GLY A 43 4.25 31.30 16.42
N SER A 44 5.37 30.60 16.26
CA SER A 44 6.60 31.09 15.65
C SER A 44 6.88 30.42 14.31
N CYS A 45 7.11 31.23 13.28
CA CYS A 45 7.48 30.71 11.98
C CYS A 45 9.00 30.47 11.95
N ILE A 46 9.42 29.20 12.14
CA ILE A 46 10.82 28.83 11.94
C ILE A 46 10.99 28.39 10.49
N GLU A 47 11.60 29.25 9.68
CA GLU A 47 12.06 28.87 8.36
C GLU A 47 13.33 28.04 8.49
N VAL A 48 13.20 26.74 8.32
CA VAL A 48 14.35 25.85 8.22
C VAL A 48 14.78 25.81 6.76
N GLU A 49 15.96 26.35 6.46
CA GLU A 49 16.56 26.32 5.12
C GLU A 49 16.58 24.90 4.54
N ASN A 50 16.53 24.80 3.21
CA ASN A 50 16.66 23.53 2.54
C ASN A 50 18.05 22.95 2.81
N ILE A 51 18.10 21.88 3.62
CA ILE A 51 19.33 21.12 3.81
C ILE A 51 19.62 20.39 2.50
N PRO A 52 20.78 20.63 1.87
CA PRO A 52 21.11 19.95 0.64
C PRO A 52 21.23 18.44 0.91
N THR A 53 20.29 17.69 0.42
CA THR A 53 20.33 16.22 0.43
C THR A 53 20.85 15.76 -0.92
N GLN A 54 21.70 14.72 -0.92
CA GLN A 54 22.08 14.09 -2.18
C GLN A 54 20.82 13.56 -2.88
N LYS A 55 20.46 14.19 -4.01
CA LYS A 55 19.37 13.70 -4.86
C LYS A 55 19.68 12.27 -5.29
N LYS A 56 19.03 11.28 -4.68
CA LYS A 56 19.08 9.92 -5.22
C LYS A 56 18.55 9.94 -6.64
N LYS A 57 19.36 9.48 -7.60
CA LYS A 57 18.88 9.25 -8.96
C LYS A 57 17.62 8.40 -8.87
N ARG A 58 16.49 8.90 -9.35
CA ARG A 58 15.25 8.12 -9.42
C ARG A 58 15.49 6.98 -10.39
N LYS A 59 15.68 5.78 -9.86
CA LYS A 59 15.64 4.57 -10.69
C LYS A 59 14.18 4.34 -11.07
N LEU A 60 13.94 4.08 -12.34
CA LEU A 60 12.63 3.62 -12.78
C LEU A 60 12.31 2.32 -12.04
N PRO A 61 11.08 2.16 -11.53
CA PRO A 61 10.69 0.91 -10.90
C PRO A 61 10.76 -0.23 -11.92
N GLU A 62 11.25 -1.38 -11.48
CA GLU A 62 11.19 -2.59 -12.29
C GLU A 62 9.74 -3.02 -12.44
N VAL A 63 9.33 -3.33 -13.66
CA VAL A 63 7.98 -3.79 -13.97
C VAL A 63 8.00 -5.29 -14.23
N PHE A 64 7.02 -6.01 -13.68
CA PHE A 64 6.84 -7.43 -13.98
C PHE A 64 6.34 -7.62 -15.40
N THR A 65 6.82 -8.66 -16.05
CA THR A 65 6.21 -9.15 -17.29
C THR A 65 4.88 -9.86 -16.98
N VAL A 66 4.03 -10.00 -17.97
CA VAL A 66 2.75 -10.70 -17.82
C VAL A 66 2.99 -12.15 -17.34
N ASP A 67 3.99 -12.83 -17.87
CA ASP A 67 4.35 -14.20 -17.47
C ASP A 67 4.83 -14.29 -16.02
N GLU A 68 5.61 -13.30 -15.56
CA GLU A 68 6.04 -13.24 -14.16
C GLU A 68 4.83 -13.07 -13.22
N VAL A 69 3.87 -12.22 -13.59
CA VAL A 69 2.64 -12.02 -12.80
C VAL A 69 1.84 -13.31 -12.74
N PHE A 70 1.63 -13.99 -13.85
CA PHE A 70 0.91 -15.27 -13.86
C PHE A 70 1.61 -16.36 -13.06
N ARG A 71 2.94 -16.43 -13.11
CA ARG A 71 3.71 -17.35 -12.26
C ARG A 71 3.49 -17.05 -10.78
N ILE A 72 3.54 -15.77 -10.38
CA ILE A 72 3.29 -15.36 -8.99
C ILE A 72 1.88 -15.77 -8.56
N ILE A 73 0.86 -15.46 -9.35
CA ILE A 73 -0.54 -15.77 -9.03
C ILE A 73 -0.74 -17.28 -8.88
N ARG A 74 -0.19 -18.09 -9.80
CA ARG A 74 -0.29 -19.56 -9.78
C ARG A 74 0.45 -20.17 -8.58
N SER A 75 1.52 -19.55 -8.12
CA SER A 75 2.33 -19.99 -6.97
C SER A 75 1.75 -19.61 -5.61
N ALA A 76 0.56 -19.00 -5.58
CA ALA A 76 -0.12 -18.70 -4.33
C ALA A 76 -0.61 -19.98 -3.63
N ASP A 77 -0.40 -20.06 -2.30
CA ASP A 77 -0.59 -21.27 -1.49
C ASP A 77 -2.04 -21.80 -1.48
N ASN A 78 -3.01 -20.90 -1.56
CA ASN A 78 -4.42 -21.25 -1.45
C ASN A 78 -5.30 -20.37 -2.35
N VAL A 79 -6.56 -20.80 -2.51
CA VAL A 79 -7.56 -20.09 -3.33
C VAL A 79 -7.74 -18.64 -2.91
N LYS A 80 -7.77 -18.35 -1.59
CA LYS A 80 -7.92 -16.99 -1.07
C LYS A 80 -6.78 -16.08 -1.51
N HIS A 81 -5.53 -16.51 -1.31
CA HIS A 81 -4.36 -15.71 -1.70
C HIS A 81 -4.29 -15.53 -3.22
N ARG A 82 -4.60 -16.56 -3.98
CA ARG A 82 -4.67 -16.49 -5.44
C ARG A 82 -5.71 -15.48 -5.91
N THR A 83 -6.90 -15.53 -5.34
CA THR A 83 -7.99 -14.57 -5.65
C THR A 83 -7.59 -13.14 -5.32
N ILE A 84 -6.96 -12.91 -4.16
CA ILE A 84 -6.44 -11.62 -3.76
C ILE A 84 -5.47 -11.06 -4.81
N LEU A 85 -4.44 -11.84 -5.18
CA LEU A 85 -3.42 -11.39 -6.13
C LEU A 85 -3.99 -11.13 -7.52
N MET A 86 -4.91 -12.01 -7.97
CA MET A 86 -5.59 -11.85 -9.25
C MET A 86 -6.45 -10.58 -9.26
N LEU A 87 -7.19 -10.31 -8.19
CA LEU A 87 -8.05 -9.15 -8.08
C LEU A 87 -7.25 -7.84 -8.07
N VAL A 88 -6.17 -7.79 -7.29
CA VAL A 88 -5.27 -6.61 -7.26
C VAL A 88 -4.70 -6.32 -8.64
N TYR A 89 -4.23 -7.34 -9.34
CA TYR A 89 -3.64 -7.18 -10.66
C TYR A 89 -4.66 -6.74 -11.71
N SER A 90 -5.81 -7.42 -11.78
CA SER A 90 -6.82 -7.18 -12.81
C SER A 90 -7.58 -5.88 -12.63
N SER A 91 -7.80 -5.44 -11.39
CA SER A 91 -8.64 -4.28 -11.08
C SER A 91 -7.83 -3.04 -10.65
N GLY A 92 -6.52 -3.13 -10.52
CA GLY A 92 -5.65 -2.02 -10.11
C GLY A 92 -5.99 -1.47 -8.72
N LEU A 93 -6.39 -2.34 -7.80
CA LEU A 93 -6.72 -1.97 -6.43
C LEU A 93 -5.47 -1.67 -5.62
N ARG A 94 -5.53 -0.64 -4.77
CA ARG A 94 -4.55 -0.48 -3.70
C ARG A 94 -4.80 -1.54 -2.63
N VAL A 95 -3.74 -1.95 -1.94
CA VAL A 95 -3.88 -2.97 -0.89
C VAL A 95 -4.86 -2.55 0.21
N GLY A 96 -4.90 -1.26 0.56
CA GLY A 96 -5.87 -0.72 1.51
C GLY A 96 -7.31 -0.78 0.99
N GLU A 97 -7.54 -0.56 -0.30
CA GLU A 97 -8.84 -0.70 -0.93
C GLU A 97 -9.29 -2.17 -0.96
N LEU A 98 -8.38 -3.08 -1.28
CA LEU A 98 -8.65 -4.52 -1.31
C LEU A 98 -9.13 -5.07 0.04
N VAL A 99 -8.46 -4.73 1.14
CA VAL A 99 -8.81 -5.26 2.47
C VAL A 99 -10.16 -4.76 2.96
N ASN A 100 -10.60 -3.60 2.45
CA ASN A 100 -11.89 -2.98 2.78
C ASN A 100 -13.03 -3.39 1.84
N LEU A 101 -12.79 -4.28 0.87
CA LEU A 101 -13.85 -4.76 -0.01
C LEU A 101 -14.87 -5.62 0.75
N LYS A 102 -16.14 -5.38 0.45
CA LYS A 102 -17.25 -6.19 0.89
C LYS A 102 -17.78 -7.05 -0.25
N ALA A 103 -18.47 -8.13 0.10
CA ALA A 103 -19.10 -8.99 -0.89
C ALA A 103 -20.10 -8.25 -1.78
N CYS A 104 -20.84 -7.30 -1.21
CA CYS A 104 -21.81 -6.47 -1.93
C CYS A 104 -21.20 -5.43 -2.88
N ASP A 105 -19.89 -5.24 -2.85
CA ASP A 105 -19.20 -4.32 -3.76
C ASP A 105 -18.93 -4.92 -5.15
N ILE A 106 -19.21 -6.23 -5.32
CA ILE A 106 -19.09 -6.94 -6.59
C ILE A 106 -20.37 -6.75 -7.40
N CYS A 107 -20.30 -5.94 -8.45
CA CYS A 107 -21.43 -5.72 -9.38
C CYS A 107 -21.28 -6.65 -10.58
N ARG A 108 -21.89 -7.84 -10.50
CA ARG A 108 -21.76 -8.89 -11.54
C ARG A 108 -22.32 -8.45 -12.88
N ASP A 109 -23.54 -7.88 -12.88
CA ASP A 109 -24.23 -7.54 -14.12
C ASP A 109 -23.51 -6.46 -14.94
N SER A 110 -22.81 -5.55 -14.27
CA SER A 110 -22.05 -4.49 -14.92
C SER A 110 -20.54 -4.81 -15.01
N MET A 111 -20.10 -5.99 -14.55
CA MET A 111 -18.69 -6.39 -14.50
C MET A 111 -17.79 -5.34 -13.86
N ARG A 112 -18.19 -4.84 -12.70
CA ARG A 112 -17.50 -3.76 -11.97
C ARG A 112 -17.34 -4.10 -10.49
N LEU A 113 -16.33 -3.46 -9.90
CA LEU A 113 -16.11 -3.45 -8.46
C LEU A 113 -16.32 -2.03 -7.94
N LYS A 114 -17.09 -1.88 -6.88
CA LYS A 114 -17.22 -0.62 -6.16
C LYS A 114 -16.09 -0.51 -5.15
N VAL A 115 -15.28 0.54 -5.26
CA VAL A 115 -14.20 0.87 -4.33
C VAL A 115 -14.66 2.05 -3.51
N ARG A 116 -14.83 1.84 -2.21
CA ARG A 116 -15.28 2.87 -1.27
C ARG A 116 -14.08 3.63 -0.72
N ASP A 117 -14.31 4.88 -0.33
CA ASP A 117 -13.31 5.74 0.32
C ASP A 117 -11.93 5.73 -0.40
N ALA A 118 -11.95 5.77 -1.74
CA ALA A 118 -10.72 5.88 -2.51
C ALA A 118 -10.00 7.20 -2.18
N LYS A 119 -8.76 7.36 -2.67
CA LYS A 119 -7.94 8.56 -2.38
C LYS A 119 -8.74 9.85 -2.58
N GLY A 120 -8.94 10.60 -1.47
CA GLY A 120 -9.75 11.84 -1.45
C GLY A 120 -11.22 11.62 -1.03
N GLY A 121 -11.57 10.48 -0.43
CA GLY A 121 -12.91 10.22 0.14
C GLY A 121 -14.01 10.03 -0.92
N ARG A 122 -13.65 9.69 -2.16
CA ARG A 122 -14.62 9.48 -3.25
C ARG A 122 -14.71 8.01 -3.64
N ASP A 123 -15.93 7.51 -3.75
CA ASP A 123 -16.18 6.18 -4.30
C ASP A 123 -15.83 6.15 -5.79
N ARG A 124 -15.32 5.01 -6.26
CA ARG A 124 -15.08 4.79 -7.69
C ARG A 124 -15.44 3.36 -8.08
N TYR A 125 -15.71 3.16 -9.34
CA TYR A 125 -15.81 1.82 -9.92
C TYR A 125 -14.54 1.46 -10.67
N THR A 126 -14.16 0.17 -10.59
CA THR A 126 -13.09 -0.40 -11.40
C THR A 126 -13.57 -1.64 -12.13
N LEU A 127 -12.81 -2.09 -13.12
CA LEU A 127 -13.17 -3.23 -13.94
C LEU A 127 -13.05 -4.55 -13.18
N LEU A 128 -13.95 -5.48 -13.47
CA LEU A 128 -13.90 -6.87 -13.05
C LEU A 128 -13.88 -7.75 -14.31
N SER A 129 -12.78 -8.46 -14.55
CA SER A 129 -12.70 -9.38 -15.68
C SER A 129 -13.46 -10.68 -15.38
N GLU A 130 -13.94 -11.36 -16.43
CA GLU A 130 -14.64 -12.66 -16.31
C GLU A 130 -13.77 -13.70 -15.60
N ILE A 131 -12.48 -13.74 -15.94
CA ILE A 131 -11.52 -14.67 -15.29
C ILE A 131 -11.45 -14.42 -13.80
N CYS A 132 -11.45 -13.15 -13.41
CA CYS A 132 -11.41 -12.76 -12.00
C CYS A 132 -12.73 -13.06 -11.29
N LEU A 133 -13.87 -12.86 -11.96
CA LEU A 133 -15.19 -13.21 -11.45
C LEU A 133 -15.28 -14.73 -11.20
N ASN A 134 -14.87 -15.56 -12.15
CA ASN A 134 -14.84 -17.02 -12.01
C ASN A 134 -13.95 -17.45 -10.82
N GLN A 135 -12.81 -16.81 -10.63
CA GLN A 135 -11.93 -17.08 -9.48
C GLN A 135 -12.59 -16.64 -8.15
N LEU A 136 -13.31 -15.52 -8.15
CA LEU A 136 -14.08 -15.06 -6.99
C LEU A 136 -15.22 -16.04 -6.65
N GLU A 137 -15.87 -16.63 -7.63
CA GLU A 137 -16.90 -17.66 -7.41
C GLU A 137 -16.34 -18.93 -6.76
N GLN A 138 -15.15 -19.38 -7.22
CA GLN A 138 -14.45 -20.50 -6.57
C GLN A 138 -14.11 -20.17 -5.13
N TYR A 139 -13.59 -18.97 -4.89
CA TYR A 139 -13.30 -18.50 -3.55
C TYR A 139 -14.58 -18.46 -2.69
N TRP A 140 -15.67 -17.90 -3.22
CA TRP A 140 -16.95 -17.82 -2.53
C TRP A 140 -17.50 -19.21 -2.13
N LYS A 141 -17.44 -20.19 -3.03
CA LYS A 141 -17.88 -21.55 -2.75
C LYS A 141 -17.14 -22.17 -1.56
N THR A 142 -15.86 -21.83 -1.40
CA THR A 142 -14.99 -22.38 -0.35
C THR A 142 -15.11 -21.65 0.98
N TYR A 143 -15.17 -20.33 0.96
CA TYR A 143 -15.02 -19.50 2.17
C TYR A 143 -16.31 -18.83 2.66
N ARG A 144 -17.33 -18.72 1.78
CA ARG A 144 -18.65 -18.13 2.11
C ARG A 144 -18.56 -16.83 2.92
N PRO A 145 -17.84 -15.78 2.47
CA PRO A 145 -17.68 -14.55 3.22
C PRO A 145 -19.01 -13.83 3.41
N GLU A 146 -19.31 -13.41 4.63
CA GLU A 146 -20.57 -12.75 4.99
C GLU A 146 -20.51 -11.24 4.79
N ASN A 147 -19.51 -10.57 5.35
CA ASN A 147 -19.38 -9.11 5.33
C ASN A 147 -18.17 -8.70 4.49
N TRP A 148 -16.97 -8.94 5.01
CA TRP A 148 -15.74 -8.61 4.29
C TRP A 148 -15.46 -9.66 3.21
N LEU A 149 -15.15 -9.19 2.00
CA LEU A 149 -14.84 -10.11 0.90
C LEU A 149 -13.69 -11.05 1.28
N PHE A 150 -12.66 -10.53 1.95
CA PHE A 150 -11.55 -11.33 2.45
C PHE A 150 -11.47 -11.27 3.97
N CYS A 151 -11.89 -12.33 4.62
CA CYS A 151 -11.86 -12.46 6.06
C CYS A 151 -10.43 -12.63 6.59
N GLY A 152 -10.17 -12.08 7.77
CA GLY A 152 -8.94 -12.23 8.53
C GLY A 152 -8.79 -13.61 9.18
N ARG A 153 -8.09 -13.63 10.29
CA ARG A 153 -7.89 -14.84 11.11
C ARG A 153 -9.12 -15.13 11.95
N TYR A 154 -9.77 -14.10 12.46
CA TYR A 154 -10.94 -14.24 13.32
C TYR A 154 -12.23 -13.96 12.54
N PRO A 155 -13.34 -14.62 12.90
CA PRO A 155 -14.65 -14.33 12.29
C PRO A 155 -15.03 -12.85 12.43
N GLY A 156 -15.59 -12.27 11.35
CA GLY A 156 -16.01 -10.88 11.33
C GLY A 156 -14.91 -9.85 11.07
N GLU A 157 -13.64 -10.22 11.15
CA GLU A 157 -12.52 -9.33 10.85
C GLU A 157 -12.12 -9.38 9.37
N GLN A 158 -11.69 -8.23 8.85
CA GLN A 158 -11.09 -8.16 7.52
C GLN A 158 -9.64 -8.67 7.53
N ILE A 159 -9.15 -9.10 6.38
CA ILE A 159 -7.75 -9.46 6.21
C ILE A 159 -6.86 -8.23 6.43
N SER A 160 -5.74 -8.39 7.15
CA SER A 160 -4.81 -7.28 7.36
C SER A 160 -3.95 -7.01 6.12
N ILE A 161 -3.52 -5.76 5.94
CA ILE A 161 -2.58 -5.36 4.89
C ILE A 161 -1.30 -6.21 4.94
N ARG A 162 -0.79 -6.47 6.15
CA ARG A 162 0.39 -7.32 6.35
C ARG A 162 0.17 -8.74 5.84
N ALA A 163 -0.99 -9.33 6.07
CA ALA A 163 -1.29 -10.68 5.58
C ALA A 163 -1.29 -10.74 4.06
N VAL A 164 -1.85 -9.72 3.38
CA VAL A 164 -1.82 -9.61 1.92
C VAL A 164 -0.39 -9.45 1.41
N GLN A 165 0.41 -8.59 2.04
CA GLN A 165 1.82 -8.41 1.68
C GLN A 165 2.64 -9.70 1.87
N HIS A 166 2.43 -10.43 2.96
CA HIS A 166 3.06 -11.72 3.20
C HIS A 166 2.65 -12.77 2.15
N ALA A 167 1.35 -12.84 1.81
CA ALA A 167 0.87 -13.73 0.76
C ALA A 167 1.54 -13.44 -0.59
N TYR A 168 1.67 -12.17 -0.95
CA TYR A 168 2.39 -11.75 -2.16
C TYR A 168 3.86 -12.13 -2.12
N GLN A 169 4.58 -11.80 -1.04
CA GLN A 169 6.01 -12.10 -0.92
C GLN A 169 6.30 -13.60 -1.02
N ARG A 170 5.45 -14.41 -0.37
CA ARG A 170 5.55 -15.86 -0.41
C ARG A 170 5.28 -16.40 -1.81
N ALA A 171 4.22 -15.95 -2.46
CA ALA A 171 3.91 -16.34 -3.84
C ALA A 171 5.02 -15.94 -4.82
N ARG A 172 5.59 -14.74 -4.69
CA ARG A 172 6.73 -14.29 -5.49
C ARG A 172 7.96 -15.17 -5.29
N LYS A 173 8.28 -15.51 -4.03
CA LYS A 173 9.39 -16.42 -3.70
C LYS A 173 9.19 -17.79 -4.31
N ASN A 174 7.98 -18.36 -4.16
CA ASN A 174 7.62 -19.66 -4.73
C ASN A 174 7.68 -19.66 -6.26
N ALA A 175 7.36 -18.54 -6.90
CA ALA A 175 7.46 -18.35 -8.34
C ALA A 175 8.89 -18.17 -8.87
N GLY A 176 9.90 -18.05 -7.99
CA GLY A 176 11.29 -17.76 -8.36
C GLY A 176 11.50 -16.38 -8.97
N VAL A 177 10.62 -15.40 -8.66
CA VAL A 177 10.72 -14.04 -9.20
C VAL A 177 11.48 -13.16 -8.21
N THR A 178 12.66 -12.67 -8.63
CA THR A 178 13.56 -11.87 -7.78
C THR A 178 13.32 -10.39 -7.84
N LYS A 179 12.71 -9.88 -8.92
CA LYS A 179 12.38 -8.46 -9.09
C LYS A 179 11.56 -7.92 -7.92
N GLN A 180 11.86 -6.68 -7.51
CA GLN A 180 11.10 -5.96 -6.47
C GLN A 180 10.36 -4.79 -7.15
N CYS A 181 9.06 -4.88 -7.17
CA CYS A 181 8.17 -3.82 -7.64
C CYS A 181 7.34 -3.26 -6.50
#